data_b43c326aa50fbcc86ca88ddfea7ed6df
#
_entry.id   b43c326aa50fbcc86ca88ddfea7ed6df
#
_cell.length_a   1.000
_cell.length_b   1.000
_cell.length_c   1.000
_cell.angle_alpha   90.00
_cell.angle_beta   90.00
_cell.angle_gamma   90.00
#
_symmetry.space_group_name_H-M   'P 1'
#
loop_
_entity.id
_entity.type
_entity.pdbx_description
1 polymer ?
#
loop_
_entity_poly.entity_id
_entity_poly.type
_entity_poly.pdbx_seq_one_letter_code
_entity_poly.pdbx_strand_id
1 'polypeptide(L)'
;VGLAKDHPRFSKGEYDRRFREIRKRMHEKGIDVLVLYGDSGSNNSNHANVKYVSNYQDPVSSYAVFPLEGEPSLHISNRLYLPYAKRMSIFPRTDAVDYDPGGAVERRIRELGLEKGTIGLVGLRGILYGSLPFGPLDHWHKAFPRASFVDATDLLAEVRLIKSREELAWFRKGAGLTDLAFEALETKGKAGMTDFQLAGIIANSYMPQGGGIKLIFIGSTSMSRPHLIFPGQFPSHRKVGKGDIILTELSADYEMYAGQAHRPITVGIPPTPIYQKMFDVALEAYTRVLKSLKPGATHDDVKKAASIIQEEGFTTFDATLHGWGLLIEPPRVDIDAVMIRRPQNEFVVREGMLLVIQPNVVTRDGKRGLQVGNLVEITPKGARALQKFPLKFMRI
;
A
#
# COMPACT_ATOMS: atom_id res chain seq x y z
N VAL A 1 20.10 -14.04 20.70
CA VAL A 1 20.24 -14.91 19.51
C VAL A 1 18.92 -15.52 19.05
N GLY A 2 17.85 -15.58 19.86
CA GLY A 2 16.54 -16.18 19.51
C GLY A 2 15.55 -15.27 18.77
N LEU A 3 15.64 -13.95 18.91
CA LEU A 3 14.63 -12.98 18.50
C LEU A 3 14.44 -12.81 16.98
N ALA A 4 15.47 -13.07 16.18
CA ALA A 4 15.41 -12.89 14.73
C ALA A 4 14.53 -13.94 14.02
N LYS A 5 14.25 -15.08 14.65
CA LYS A 5 13.34 -16.10 14.11
C LYS A 5 11.88 -15.78 14.39
N ASP A 6 11.59 -15.21 15.56
CA ASP A 6 10.23 -14.94 16.01
C ASP A 6 9.70 -13.58 15.51
N HIS A 7 10.62 -12.62 15.29
CA HIS A 7 10.28 -11.27 14.85
C HIS A 7 11.18 -10.84 13.68
N PRO A 8 10.70 -10.97 12.44
CA PRO A 8 11.48 -10.65 11.25
C PRO A 8 11.94 -9.19 11.21
N ARG A 9 13.17 -8.98 10.76
CA ARG A 9 13.74 -7.67 10.47
C ARG A 9 14.73 -7.77 9.31
N PHE A 10 14.95 -6.67 8.66
CA PHE A 10 16.00 -6.57 7.65
C PHE A 10 17.40 -6.60 8.26
N SER A 11 18.39 -6.79 7.42
CA SER A 11 19.79 -6.71 7.84
C SER A 11 20.16 -5.30 8.31
N LYS A 12 21.23 -5.21 9.11
CA LYS A 12 21.79 -3.90 9.47
C LYS A 12 22.18 -3.09 8.22
N GLY A 13 22.72 -3.76 7.20
CA GLY A 13 23.12 -3.12 5.95
C GLY A 13 21.94 -2.45 5.21
N GLU A 14 20.74 -3.04 5.27
CA GLU A 14 19.55 -2.43 4.68
C GLU A 14 19.13 -1.17 5.43
N TYR A 15 19.15 -1.17 6.77
CA TYR A 15 18.85 0.05 7.54
C TYR A 15 19.92 1.12 7.36
N ASP A 16 21.19 0.76 7.30
CA ASP A 16 22.29 1.69 7.00
C ASP A 16 22.11 2.32 5.61
N ARG A 17 21.64 1.57 4.60
CA ARG A 17 21.29 2.08 3.28
C ARG A 17 20.14 3.09 3.37
N ARG A 18 19.05 2.74 4.07
CA ARG A 18 17.88 3.62 4.24
C ARG A 18 18.28 4.93 4.91
N PHE A 19 19.06 4.87 5.97
CA PHE A 19 19.49 6.05 6.72
C PHE A 19 20.39 6.96 5.87
N ARG A 20 21.32 6.39 5.10
CA ARG A 20 22.15 7.18 4.17
C ARG A 20 21.31 7.90 3.13
N GLU A 21 20.34 7.22 2.51
CA GLU A 21 19.47 7.83 1.49
C GLU A 21 18.57 8.92 2.08
N ILE A 22 18.03 8.72 3.28
CA ILE A 22 17.23 9.73 3.97
C ILE A 22 18.10 10.95 4.30
N ARG A 23 19.26 10.76 4.93
CA ARG A 23 20.16 11.85 5.31
C ARG A 23 20.69 12.61 4.10
N LYS A 24 21.00 11.92 3.01
CA LYS A 24 21.37 12.56 1.74
C LYS A 24 20.29 13.56 1.29
N ARG A 25 19.02 13.14 1.28
CA ARG A 25 17.90 14.01 0.86
C ARG A 25 17.61 15.11 1.88
N MET A 26 17.77 14.84 3.17
CA MET A 26 17.68 15.87 4.19
C MET A 26 18.73 16.97 3.95
N HIS A 27 19.98 16.58 3.70
CA HIS A 27 21.07 17.52 3.38
C HIS A 27 20.77 18.34 2.12
N GLU A 28 20.33 17.67 1.04
CA GLU A 28 19.93 18.33 -0.22
C GLU A 28 18.81 19.37 -0.04
N LYS A 29 17.94 19.17 0.95
CA LYS A 29 16.76 20.03 1.23
C LYS A 29 16.99 20.98 2.43
N GLY A 30 18.17 20.96 3.06
CA GLY A 30 18.48 21.79 4.23
C GLY A 30 17.61 21.47 5.45
N ILE A 31 17.31 20.20 5.68
CA ILE A 31 16.49 19.71 6.82
C ILE A 31 17.43 19.15 7.90
N ASP A 32 17.32 19.68 9.12
CA ASP A 32 18.17 19.26 10.25
C ASP A 32 17.62 18.04 11.00
N VAL A 33 16.29 17.93 11.07
CA VAL A 33 15.62 16.81 11.73
C VAL A 33 14.27 16.50 11.06
N LEU A 34 13.96 15.21 10.93
CA LEU A 34 12.62 14.76 10.54
C LEU A 34 11.84 14.33 11.79
N VAL A 35 10.56 14.72 11.85
CA VAL A 35 9.57 14.16 12.74
C VAL A 35 8.59 13.35 11.91
N LEU A 36 8.61 12.04 12.10
CA LEU A 36 7.74 11.10 11.40
C LEU A 36 6.59 10.70 12.32
N TYR A 37 5.39 10.72 11.78
CA TYR A 37 4.19 10.24 12.44
C TYR A 37 3.69 8.93 11.82
N GLY A 38 3.15 8.06 12.65
CA GLY A 38 2.45 6.84 12.23
C GLY A 38 1.38 6.43 13.23
N ASP A 39 0.27 5.87 12.72
CA ASP A 39 -0.82 5.30 13.53
C ASP A 39 -1.35 4.00 12.93
N SER A 40 -2.17 3.27 13.69
CA SER A 40 -2.75 1.98 13.29
C SER A 40 -3.98 2.10 12.36
N GLY A 41 -4.35 3.31 11.95
CA GLY A 41 -5.43 3.55 11.00
C GLY A 41 -5.11 3.04 9.58
N SER A 42 -6.15 2.99 8.76
CA SER A 42 -6.06 2.61 7.34
C SER A 42 -5.32 1.29 7.08
N ASN A 43 -5.70 0.23 7.81
CA ASN A 43 -5.05 -1.08 7.76
C ASN A 43 -3.53 -0.98 7.97
N ASN A 44 -3.12 -0.23 8.97
CA ASN A 44 -1.73 0.03 9.35
C ASN A 44 -0.88 0.79 8.30
N SER A 45 -1.47 1.23 7.19
CA SER A 45 -0.73 1.97 6.16
C SER A 45 -0.11 3.25 6.71
N ASN A 46 -0.76 3.89 7.69
CA ASN A 46 -0.25 5.12 8.30
C ASN A 46 1.06 4.91 9.09
N HIS A 47 1.40 3.68 9.45
CA HIS A 47 2.71 3.36 10.05
C HIS A 47 3.85 3.29 9.05
N ALA A 48 3.60 3.34 7.75
CA ALA A 48 4.60 3.11 6.71
C ALA A 48 5.93 3.85 6.95
N ASN A 49 5.85 5.14 7.30
CA ASN A 49 7.04 5.96 7.53
C ASN A 49 7.84 5.53 8.76
N VAL A 50 7.17 5.34 9.89
CA VAL A 50 7.81 4.93 11.15
C VAL A 50 8.32 3.49 11.04
N LYS A 51 7.53 2.56 10.49
CA LYS A 51 7.95 1.15 10.26
C LYS A 51 9.17 1.09 9.36
N TYR A 52 9.23 1.90 8.29
CA TYR A 52 10.33 1.90 7.34
C TYR A 52 11.68 2.23 7.98
N VAL A 53 11.69 3.18 8.93
CA VAL A 53 12.93 3.60 9.59
C VAL A 53 13.24 2.85 10.88
N SER A 54 12.21 2.40 11.63
CA SER A 54 12.39 1.86 12.98
C SER A 54 12.16 0.35 13.11
N ASN A 55 11.55 -0.30 12.11
CA ASN A 55 11.01 -1.66 12.18
C ASN A 55 9.84 -1.85 13.16
N TYR A 56 9.37 -0.81 13.81
CA TYR A 56 8.29 -0.89 14.80
C TYR A 56 6.96 -0.43 14.23
N GLN A 57 5.90 -1.09 14.67
CA GLN A 57 4.52 -0.74 14.41
C GLN A 57 3.79 -0.66 15.75
N ASP A 58 3.29 0.53 16.09
CA ASP A 58 2.56 0.77 17.32
C ASP A 58 1.09 0.37 17.17
N PRO A 59 0.46 -0.26 18.16
CA PRO A 59 -0.98 -0.56 18.09
C PRO A 59 -1.87 0.69 18.13
N VAL A 60 -1.34 1.85 18.47
CA VAL A 60 -2.07 3.14 18.52
C VAL A 60 -1.40 4.16 17.58
N SER A 61 -0.33 4.82 18.06
CA SER A 61 0.43 5.81 17.29
C SER A 61 1.86 5.94 17.81
N SER A 62 2.75 6.37 16.95
CA SER A 62 4.15 6.60 17.32
C SER A 62 4.77 7.73 16.52
N TYR A 63 5.84 8.28 17.07
CA TYR A 63 6.66 9.30 16.43
C TYR A 63 8.09 8.82 16.35
N ALA A 64 8.75 9.11 15.23
CA ALA A 64 10.19 8.94 15.11
C ALA A 64 10.83 10.32 14.95
N VAL A 65 11.85 10.61 15.75
CA VAL A 65 12.71 11.78 15.59
C VAL A 65 14.00 11.31 14.93
N PHE A 66 14.23 11.75 13.70
CA PHE A 66 15.34 11.29 12.87
C PHE A 66 16.21 12.49 12.49
N PRO A 67 17.33 12.73 13.22
CA PRO A 67 18.22 13.86 12.95
C PRO A 67 19.11 13.59 11.74
N LEU A 68 19.54 14.68 11.07
CA LEU A 68 20.54 14.64 10.01
C LEU A 68 21.86 14.04 10.56
N GLU A 69 22.27 14.51 11.73
CA GLU A 69 23.44 13.99 12.45
C GLU A 69 23.02 13.44 13.81
N GLY A 70 23.58 12.28 14.21
CA GLY A 70 23.29 11.63 15.49
C GLY A 70 22.28 10.48 15.38
N GLU A 71 21.84 10.01 16.55
CA GLU A 71 21.04 8.81 16.67
C GLU A 71 19.52 9.12 16.63
N PRO A 72 18.75 8.39 15.80
CA PRO A 72 17.30 8.51 15.80
C PRO A 72 16.67 7.95 17.07
N SER A 73 15.45 8.38 17.38
CA SER A 73 14.66 7.89 18.51
C SER A 73 13.21 7.61 18.14
N LEU A 74 12.64 6.61 18.79
CA LEU A 74 11.24 6.21 18.67
C LEU A 74 10.47 6.61 19.93
N HIS A 75 9.31 7.22 19.73
CA HIS A 75 8.40 7.65 20.80
C HIS A 75 7.06 6.96 20.61
N ILE A 76 6.79 5.94 21.43
CA ILE A 76 5.61 5.08 21.31
C ILE A 76 4.44 5.58 22.16
N SER A 77 3.23 5.17 21.81
CA SER A 77 2.00 5.64 22.43
C SER A 77 1.92 5.41 23.93
N ASN A 78 2.37 4.25 24.42
CA ASN A 78 2.12 3.83 25.79
C ASN A 78 3.29 3.04 26.38
N ARG A 79 3.61 3.32 27.64
CA ARG A 79 4.66 2.65 28.43
C ARG A 79 4.47 1.13 28.53
N LEU A 80 3.24 0.63 28.47
CA LEU A 80 2.96 -0.81 28.50
C LEU A 80 3.58 -1.56 27.32
N TYR A 81 3.74 -0.90 26.17
CA TYR A 81 4.35 -1.50 24.98
C TYR A 81 5.88 -1.34 24.91
N LEU A 82 6.47 -0.58 25.85
CA LEU A 82 7.90 -0.24 25.81
C LEU A 82 8.83 -1.47 25.79
N PRO A 83 8.60 -2.53 26.59
CA PRO A 83 9.45 -3.73 26.51
C PRO A 83 9.44 -4.39 25.13
N TYR A 84 8.27 -4.45 24.50
CA TYR A 84 8.12 -5.00 23.14
C TYR A 84 8.75 -4.07 22.10
N ALA A 85 8.47 -2.77 22.17
CA ALA A 85 9.01 -1.79 21.24
C ALA A 85 10.55 -1.76 21.25
N LYS A 86 11.19 -1.84 22.42
CA LYS A 86 12.66 -1.93 22.55
C LYS A 86 13.24 -3.19 21.90
N ARG A 87 12.47 -4.28 21.84
CA ARG A 87 12.90 -5.52 21.17
C ARG A 87 12.74 -5.46 19.67
N MET A 88 11.68 -4.79 19.19
CA MET A 88 11.34 -4.71 17.77
C MET A 88 12.05 -3.57 17.04
N SER A 89 12.17 -2.42 17.68
CA SER A 89 12.83 -1.25 17.11
C SER A 89 14.31 -1.51 16.88
N ILE A 90 14.82 -1.00 15.77
CA ILE A 90 16.26 -0.94 15.49
C ILE A 90 16.89 0.37 15.99
N PHE A 91 16.07 1.32 16.47
CA PHE A 91 16.58 2.55 17.02
C PHE A 91 17.18 2.31 18.40
N PRO A 92 18.34 2.94 18.72
CA PRO A 92 18.99 2.74 20.01
C PRO A 92 18.19 3.31 21.17
N ARG A 93 17.34 4.31 20.89
CA ARG A 93 16.48 4.94 21.89
C ARG A 93 15.01 4.74 21.56
N THR A 94 14.26 4.23 22.55
CA THR A 94 12.80 4.05 22.48
C THR A 94 12.21 4.49 23.81
N ASP A 95 11.33 5.50 23.77
CA ASP A 95 10.67 6.11 24.92
C ASP A 95 9.14 6.07 24.74
N ALA A 96 8.38 6.16 25.82
CA ALA A 96 6.92 6.28 25.76
C ALA A 96 6.50 7.75 25.88
N VAL A 97 5.47 8.16 25.14
CA VAL A 97 4.94 9.54 25.19
C VAL A 97 3.93 9.75 26.32
N ASP A 98 3.29 8.68 26.80
CA ASP A 98 2.35 8.68 27.93
C ASP A 98 1.40 9.90 27.94
N TYR A 99 0.59 10.07 26.91
CA TYR A 99 -0.39 11.17 26.73
C TYR A 99 0.19 12.56 26.38
N ASP A 100 1.53 12.71 26.30
CA ASP A 100 2.18 13.97 25.91
C ASP A 100 3.12 13.78 24.70
N PRO A 101 2.58 13.48 23.51
CA PRO A 101 3.40 13.30 22.32
C PRO A 101 4.11 14.59 21.88
N GLY A 102 3.48 15.75 22.09
CA GLY A 102 4.07 17.05 21.77
C GLY A 102 5.34 17.30 22.58
N GLY A 103 5.23 17.21 23.90
CA GLY A 103 6.35 17.42 24.82
C GLY A 103 7.45 16.33 24.71
N ALA A 104 7.09 15.08 24.40
CA ALA A 104 8.08 14.03 24.21
C ALA A 104 9.01 14.32 23.02
N VAL A 105 8.43 14.71 21.87
CA VAL A 105 9.20 15.11 20.67
C VAL A 105 9.96 16.42 20.91
N GLU A 106 9.33 17.39 21.59
CA GLU A 106 10.01 18.65 21.97
C GLU A 106 11.27 18.39 22.79
N ARG A 107 11.18 17.60 23.87
CA ARG A 107 12.34 17.27 24.70
C ARG A 107 13.47 16.68 23.85
N ARG A 108 13.14 15.78 22.93
CA ARG A 108 14.14 15.17 22.05
C ARG A 108 14.81 16.17 21.11
N ILE A 109 14.06 17.06 20.51
CA ILE A 109 14.60 18.11 19.62
C ILE A 109 15.52 19.06 20.38
N ARG A 110 15.16 19.44 21.63
CA ARG A 110 16.03 20.25 22.50
C ARG A 110 17.32 19.54 22.92
N GLU A 111 17.24 18.24 23.26
CA GLU A 111 18.44 17.44 23.55
C GLU A 111 19.43 17.38 22.37
N LEU A 112 18.90 17.46 21.14
CA LEU A 112 19.71 17.51 19.92
C LEU A 112 20.23 18.92 19.61
N GLY A 113 19.77 19.96 20.31
CA GLY A 113 20.14 21.36 20.04
C GLY A 113 19.54 21.91 18.75
N LEU A 114 18.39 21.36 18.29
CA LEU A 114 17.81 21.65 16.97
C LEU A 114 16.54 22.54 17.06
N GLU A 115 16.31 23.22 18.19
CA GLU A 115 15.15 24.07 18.43
C GLU A 115 15.08 25.36 17.56
N LYS A 116 16.11 25.59 16.76
CA LYS A 116 16.18 26.72 15.80
C LYS A 116 16.41 26.24 14.36
N GLY A 117 16.47 24.92 14.18
CA GLY A 117 16.77 24.30 12.89
C GLY A 117 15.53 24.17 11.99
N THR A 118 15.74 23.55 10.85
CA THR A 118 14.67 23.16 9.91
C THR A 118 14.14 21.79 10.30
N ILE A 119 12.87 21.76 10.73
CA ILE A 119 12.15 20.55 11.16
C ILE A 119 11.26 20.09 9.99
N GLY A 120 11.62 18.96 9.39
CA GLY A 120 10.82 18.31 8.35
C GLY A 120 9.74 17.43 8.96
N LEU A 121 8.49 17.71 8.63
CA LEU A 121 7.34 16.95 9.09
C LEU A 121 6.95 15.90 8.04
N VAL A 122 6.92 14.63 8.43
CA VAL A 122 6.54 13.50 7.55
C VAL A 122 5.22 12.92 8.01
N GLY A 123 4.24 12.90 7.10
CA GLY A 123 2.88 12.46 7.38
C GLY A 123 1.89 13.63 7.46
N LEU A 124 2.22 14.80 6.90
CA LEU A 124 1.26 15.92 6.75
C LEU A 124 0.25 15.67 5.63
N ARG A 125 0.63 14.90 4.64
CA ARG A 125 -0.18 14.53 3.48
C ARG A 125 -0.13 13.02 3.29
N GLY A 126 -1.27 12.41 3.03
CA GLY A 126 -1.36 11.00 2.65
C GLY A 126 -2.25 10.84 1.43
N ILE A 127 -1.92 9.89 0.56
CA ILE A 127 -2.81 9.53 -0.56
C ILE A 127 -4.15 9.03 -0.03
N LEU A 128 -4.14 8.41 1.13
CA LEU A 128 -5.30 7.76 1.70
C LEU A 128 -5.69 8.22 3.10
N TYR A 129 -4.96 8.96 3.95
CA TYR A 129 -5.58 9.39 5.23
C TYR A 129 -4.72 9.60 6.48
N GLY A 130 -3.48 9.28 6.55
CA GLY A 130 -2.74 9.53 7.78
C GLY A 130 -2.16 10.94 7.79
N SER A 131 -2.65 11.79 8.64
CA SER A 131 -2.03 13.10 8.83
C SER A 131 -1.64 13.31 10.29
N LEU A 132 -0.52 13.97 10.47
CA LEU A 132 -0.01 14.37 11.78
C LEU A 132 -1.10 15.12 12.56
N PRO A 133 -1.43 14.72 13.80
CA PRO A 133 -2.46 15.38 14.59
C PRO A 133 -2.14 16.86 14.87
N PHE A 134 -3.17 17.70 14.86
CA PHE A 134 -3.03 19.14 15.07
C PHE A 134 -2.41 19.48 16.45
N GLY A 135 -2.78 18.79 17.52
CA GLY A 135 -2.32 19.09 18.88
C GLY A 135 -0.80 19.10 19.03
N PRO A 136 -0.07 18.02 18.70
CA PRO A 136 1.39 18.01 18.67
C PRO A 136 2.00 19.06 17.75
N LEU A 137 1.43 19.28 16.57
CA LEU A 137 1.91 20.28 15.62
C LEU A 137 1.83 21.69 16.17
N ASP A 138 0.68 22.08 16.75
CA ASP A 138 0.49 23.37 17.40
C ASP A 138 1.43 23.54 18.60
N HIS A 139 1.63 22.49 19.39
CA HIS A 139 2.60 22.48 20.48
C HIS A 139 4.02 22.81 19.99
N TRP A 140 4.50 22.15 18.93
CA TRP A 140 5.85 22.39 18.40
C TRP A 140 6.02 23.79 17.81
N HIS A 141 5.02 24.32 17.11
CA HIS A 141 5.06 25.71 16.63
C HIS A 141 5.22 26.71 17.78
N LYS A 142 4.54 26.49 18.91
CA LYS A 142 4.67 27.32 20.11
C LYS A 142 6.02 27.12 20.83
N ALA A 143 6.48 25.87 20.93
CA ALA A 143 7.73 25.52 21.60
C ALA A 143 9.00 25.97 20.86
N PHE A 144 8.93 26.04 19.52
CA PHE A 144 10.05 26.38 18.64
C PHE A 144 9.75 27.57 17.72
N PRO A 145 9.52 28.78 18.26
CA PRO A 145 9.12 29.94 17.47
C PRO A 145 10.19 30.45 16.49
N ARG A 146 11.43 29.91 16.58
CA ARG A 146 12.54 30.25 15.69
C ARG A 146 12.94 29.12 14.76
N ALA A 147 12.25 27.97 14.82
CA ALA A 147 12.44 26.88 13.87
C ALA A 147 11.68 27.13 12.56
N SER A 148 12.18 26.55 11.49
CA SER A 148 11.44 26.45 10.22
C SER A 148 10.76 25.08 10.15
N PHE A 149 9.46 25.04 9.86
CA PHE A 149 8.72 23.80 9.66
C PHE A 149 8.42 23.62 8.17
N VAL A 150 8.80 22.47 7.62
CA VAL A 150 8.60 22.13 6.21
C VAL A 150 7.93 20.78 6.04
N ASP A 151 7.11 20.64 5.01
CA ASP A 151 6.55 19.32 4.64
C ASP A 151 7.64 18.46 3.99
N ALA A 152 7.99 17.37 4.64
CA ALA A 152 8.98 16.40 4.18
C ALA A 152 8.35 15.04 3.79
N THR A 153 7.02 14.98 3.60
CA THR A 153 6.30 13.75 3.27
C THR A 153 6.84 13.10 1.99
N ASP A 154 7.07 13.89 0.94
CA ASP A 154 7.58 13.38 -0.33
C ASP A 154 9.03 12.88 -0.25
N LEU A 155 9.84 13.42 0.64
CA LEU A 155 11.22 12.98 0.83
C LEU A 155 11.29 11.47 1.12
N LEU A 156 10.46 11.01 2.04
CA LEU A 156 10.46 9.61 2.43
C LEU A 156 9.77 8.70 1.39
N ALA A 157 8.75 9.22 0.71
CA ALA A 157 8.11 8.54 -0.41
C ALA A 157 9.10 8.25 -1.55
N GLU A 158 9.95 9.24 -1.88
CA GLU A 158 11.00 9.09 -2.89
C GLU A 158 12.05 8.04 -2.50
N VAL A 159 12.44 7.95 -1.22
CA VAL A 159 13.38 6.93 -0.74
C VAL A 159 12.77 5.54 -0.84
N ARG A 160 11.47 5.39 -0.50
CA ARG A 160 10.75 4.12 -0.58
C ARG A 160 10.41 3.67 -1.99
N LEU A 161 10.43 4.58 -2.95
CA LEU A 161 10.01 4.29 -4.33
C LEU A 161 10.82 3.16 -4.97
N ILE A 162 12.12 3.11 -4.70
CA ILE A 162 13.03 2.07 -5.20
C ILE A 162 13.28 1.04 -4.10
N LYS A 163 12.82 -0.18 -4.31
CA LYS A 163 12.89 -1.27 -3.34
C LYS A 163 14.25 -1.94 -3.36
N SER A 164 14.78 -2.24 -2.18
CA SER A 164 15.97 -3.06 -2.06
C SER A 164 15.69 -4.54 -2.36
N ARG A 165 16.74 -5.35 -2.51
CA ARG A 165 16.60 -6.80 -2.70
C ARG A 165 15.90 -7.47 -1.51
N GLU A 166 16.15 -7.00 -0.27
CA GLU A 166 15.50 -7.52 0.93
C GLU A 166 14.02 -7.15 0.97
N GLU A 167 13.66 -5.91 0.63
CA GLU A 167 12.26 -5.48 0.51
C GLU A 167 11.52 -6.28 -0.56
N LEU A 168 12.11 -6.47 -1.73
CA LEU A 168 11.54 -7.29 -2.80
C LEU A 168 11.30 -8.74 -2.36
N ALA A 169 12.15 -9.32 -1.52
CA ALA A 169 11.94 -10.66 -0.98
C ALA A 169 10.69 -10.71 -0.09
N TRP A 170 10.45 -9.68 0.73
CA TRP A 170 9.26 -9.61 1.57
C TRP A 170 7.98 -9.33 0.75
N PHE A 171 8.06 -8.47 -0.26
CA PHE A 171 6.93 -8.27 -1.19
C PHE A 171 6.58 -9.55 -1.96
N ARG A 172 7.56 -10.35 -2.39
CA ARG A 172 7.31 -11.66 -3.02
C ARG A 172 6.63 -12.62 -2.05
N LYS A 173 6.97 -12.58 -0.75
CA LYS A 173 6.28 -13.35 0.27
C LYS A 173 4.83 -12.88 0.43
N GLY A 174 4.58 -11.58 0.53
CA GLY A 174 3.23 -11.00 0.56
C GLY A 174 2.40 -11.35 -0.68
N ALA A 175 3.02 -11.33 -1.88
CA ALA A 175 2.38 -11.75 -3.11
C ALA A 175 1.99 -13.25 -3.08
N GLY A 176 2.86 -14.13 -2.57
CA GLY A 176 2.54 -15.54 -2.38
C GLY A 176 1.42 -15.77 -1.36
N LEU A 177 1.37 -14.99 -0.28
CA LEU A 177 0.24 -15.04 0.66
C LEU A 177 -1.07 -14.59 0.01
N THR A 178 -1.02 -13.61 -0.90
CA THR A 178 -2.19 -13.17 -1.67
C THR A 178 -2.64 -14.25 -2.65
N ASP A 179 -1.72 -15.02 -3.26
CA ASP A 179 -2.06 -16.16 -4.12
C ASP A 179 -2.85 -17.24 -3.35
N LEU A 180 -2.46 -17.54 -2.10
CA LEU A 180 -3.19 -18.48 -1.23
C LEU A 180 -4.65 -18.06 -0.98
N ALA A 181 -4.94 -16.76 -0.96
CA ALA A 181 -6.30 -16.26 -0.82
C ALA A 181 -7.19 -16.66 -2.02
N PHE A 182 -6.66 -16.55 -3.23
CA PHE A 182 -7.38 -16.97 -4.44
C PHE A 182 -7.52 -18.49 -4.54
N GLU A 183 -6.48 -19.24 -4.22
CA GLU A 183 -6.53 -20.71 -4.14
C GLU A 183 -7.59 -21.18 -3.13
N ALA A 184 -7.66 -20.53 -1.97
CA ALA A 184 -8.65 -20.85 -0.95
C ALA A 184 -10.08 -20.51 -1.41
N LEU A 185 -10.28 -19.37 -2.08
CA LEU A 185 -11.58 -19.04 -2.66
C LEU A 185 -12.01 -20.06 -3.73
N GLU A 186 -11.11 -20.45 -4.61
CA GLU A 186 -11.41 -21.41 -5.67
C GLU A 186 -11.76 -22.79 -5.13
N THR A 187 -11.11 -23.22 -4.05
CA THR A 187 -11.27 -24.58 -3.50
C THR A 187 -12.36 -24.68 -2.43
N LYS A 188 -12.60 -23.63 -1.66
CA LYS A 188 -13.50 -23.65 -0.49
C LYS A 188 -14.72 -22.74 -0.64
N GLY A 189 -14.69 -21.78 -1.58
CA GLY A 189 -15.83 -20.90 -1.86
C GLY A 189 -17.01 -21.69 -2.43
N LYS A 190 -18.23 -21.38 -1.99
CA LYS A 190 -19.45 -22.08 -2.42
C LYS A 190 -20.63 -21.13 -2.51
N ALA A 191 -21.54 -21.43 -3.43
CA ALA A 191 -22.87 -20.82 -3.43
C ALA A 191 -23.57 -21.02 -2.06
N GLY A 192 -24.32 -20.01 -1.62
CA GLY A 192 -24.97 -19.95 -0.32
C GLY A 192 -24.13 -19.32 0.80
N MET A 193 -22.84 -19.17 0.63
CA MET A 193 -21.99 -18.42 1.57
C MET A 193 -22.27 -16.92 1.47
N THR A 194 -22.07 -16.21 2.56
CA THR A 194 -22.07 -14.73 2.55
C THR A 194 -20.71 -14.18 2.12
N ASP A 195 -20.67 -12.89 1.68
CA ASP A 195 -19.42 -12.21 1.38
C ASP A 195 -18.48 -12.23 2.61
N PHE A 196 -19.01 -12.08 3.85
CA PHE A 196 -18.23 -12.22 5.09
C PHE A 196 -17.64 -13.61 5.29
N GLN A 197 -18.37 -14.68 4.95
CA GLN A 197 -17.82 -16.04 5.04
C GLN A 197 -16.71 -16.26 4.03
N LEU A 198 -16.82 -15.71 2.81
CA LEU A 198 -15.76 -15.72 1.81
C LEU A 198 -14.54 -14.90 2.29
N ALA A 199 -14.75 -13.73 2.89
CA ALA A 199 -13.67 -12.95 3.50
C ALA A 199 -12.96 -13.72 4.64
N GLY A 200 -13.72 -14.50 5.43
CA GLY A 200 -13.16 -15.40 6.43
C GLY A 200 -12.28 -16.50 5.83
N ILE A 201 -12.68 -17.11 4.69
CA ILE A 201 -11.84 -18.08 3.96
C ILE A 201 -10.53 -17.43 3.50
N ILE A 202 -10.60 -16.22 2.96
CA ILE A 202 -9.42 -15.44 2.53
C ILE A 202 -8.45 -15.26 3.70
N ALA A 203 -8.91 -14.66 4.80
CA ALA A 203 -8.06 -14.37 5.96
C ALA A 203 -7.43 -15.65 6.54
N ASN A 204 -8.22 -16.72 6.69
CA ASN A 204 -7.75 -17.98 7.23
C ASN A 204 -6.74 -18.72 6.32
N SER A 205 -6.62 -18.34 5.05
CA SER A 205 -5.67 -18.99 4.14
C SER A 205 -4.21 -18.58 4.40
N TYR A 206 -3.98 -17.36 4.85
CA TYR A 206 -2.63 -16.82 5.01
C TYR A 206 -2.25 -16.40 6.45
N MET A 207 -3.22 -16.08 7.32
CA MET A 207 -2.93 -15.71 8.71
C MET A 207 -2.15 -16.80 9.48
N PRO A 208 -2.46 -18.10 9.37
CA PRO A 208 -1.67 -19.14 10.02
C PRO A 208 -0.22 -19.24 9.52
N GLN A 209 0.09 -18.60 8.39
CA GLN A 209 1.44 -18.55 7.81
C GLN A 209 2.18 -17.24 8.15
N GLY A 210 1.67 -16.47 9.10
CA GLY A 210 2.22 -15.19 9.53
C GLY A 210 1.87 -14.03 8.57
N GLY A 211 0.82 -14.19 7.77
CA GLY A 211 0.29 -13.12 6.93
C GLY A 211 -0.60 -12.15 7.70
N GLY A 212 -0.51 -10.87 7.39
CA GLY A 212 -1.40 -9.80 7.85
C GLY A 212 -2.50 -9.48 6.84
N ILE A 213 -3.57 -8.86 7.32
CA ILE A 213 -4.66 -8.35 6.48
C ILE A 213 -4.34 -6.91 6.10
N LYS A 214 -3.85 -6.72 4.85
CA LYS A 214 -3.70 -5.37 4.30
C LYS A 214 -5.01 -4.88 3.69
N LEU A 215 -5.66 -5.73 2.87
CA LEU A 215 -6.91 -5.41 2.21
C LEU A 215 -7.68 -6.67 1.85
N ILE A 216 -8.97 -6.71 2.20
CA ILE A 216 -9.93 -7.70 1.73
C ILE A 216 -11.15 -6.93 1.22
N PHE A 217 -11.10 -6.50 -0.02
CA PHE A 217 -12.28 -6.00 -0.72
C PHE A 217 -12.88 -7.16 -1.51
N ILE A 218 -14.06 -7.58 -1.11
CA ILE A 218 -14.84 -8.63 -1.74
C ILE A 218 -16.31 -8.29 -1.64
N GLY A 219 -17.02 -8.40 -2.74
CA GLY A 219 -18.47 -8.18 -2.77
C GLY A 219 -19.09 -8.87 -3.97
N SER A 220 -20.33 -9.31 -3.82
CA SER A 220 -21.05 -10.08 -4.82
C SER A 220 -22.28 -9.37 -5.37
N THR A 221 -22.58 -9.61 -6.64
CA THR A 221 -23.76 -9.08 -7.31
C THR A 221 -24.27 -10.02 -8.41
N SER A 222 -25.54 -9.91 -8.77
CA SER A 222 -26.09 -10.65 -9.91
C SER A 222 -25.52 -10.13 -11.23
N MET A 223 -25.04 -11.02 -12.11
CA MET A 223 -24.59 -10.63 -13.45
C MET A 223 -25.73 -10.07 -14.32
N SER A 224 -26.96 -10.53 -14.11
CA SER A 224 -28.13 -10.08 -14.87
C SER A 224 -28.72 -8.76 -14.34
N ARG A 225 -28.71 -8.56 -13.04
CA ARG A 225 -29.23 -7.36 -12.34
C ARG A 225 -28.21 -6.84 -11.32
N PRO A 226 -27.10 -6.28 -11.78
CA PRO A 226 -26.04 -5.83 -10.90
C PRO A 226 -26.52 -4.64 -10.04
N HIS A 227 -26.12 -4.65 -8.77
CA HIS A 227 -26.35 -3.57 -7.79
C HIS A 227 -25.05 -3.11 -7.14
N LEU A 228 -23.94 -3.74 -7.51
CA LEU A 228 -22.59 -3.45 -7.00
C LEU A 228 -21.61 -3.53 -8.18
N ILE A 229 -20.72 -2.56 -8.22
CA ILE A 229 -19.61 -2.51 -9.17
C ILE A 229 -18.32 -2.19 -8.43
N PHE A 230 -17.18 -2.43 -9.07
CA PHE A 230 -15.89 -1.91 -8.64
C PHE A 230 -15.92 -0.36 -8.64
N PRO A 231 -15.37 0.36 -7.62
CA PRO A 231 -14.64 -0.15 -6.44
C PRO A 231 -15.49 -0.28 -5.17
N GLY A 232 -16.77 -0.55 -5.28
CA GLY A 232 -17.70 -0.64 -4.14
C GLY A 232 -17.83 -2.06 -3.54
N GLN A 233 -16.89 -2.96 -3.76
CA GLN A 233 -16.93 -4.36 -3.33
C GLN A 233 -16.55 -4.54 -1.85
N PHE A 234 -17.46 -4.15 -0.95
CA PHE A 234 -17.31 -4.40 0.47
C PHE A 234 -18.08 -5.65 0.90
N PRO A 235 -17.54 -6.45 1.87
CA PRO A 235 -18.25 -7.63 2.36
C PRO A 235 -19.60 -7.30 2.96
N SER A 236 -20.60 -8.15 2.67
CA SER A 236 -21.95 -8.01 3.17
C SER A 236 -22.52 -9.35 3.66
N HIS A 237 -23.71 -9.32 4.26
CA HIS A 237 -24.47 -10.52 4.60
C HIS A 237 -25.20 -11.15 3.39
N ARG A 238 -25.03 -10.60 2.19
CA ARG A 238 -25.59 -11.18 0.97
C ARG A 238 -25.02 -12.57 0.75
N LYS A 239 -25.91 -13.53 0.50
CA LYS A 239 -25.51 -14.90 0.12
C LYS A 239 -25.27 -14.94 -1.38
N VAL A 240 -24.09 -15.43 -1.78
CA VAL A 240 -23.77 -15.61 -3.19
C VAL A 240 -24.60 -16.74 -3.79
N GLY A 241 -25.13 -16.53 -4.98
CA GLY A 241 -26.01 -17.48 -5.67
C GLY A 241 -25.55 -17.79 -7.09
N LYS A 242 -26.11 -18.85 -7.66
CA LYS A 242 -25.89 -19.18 -9.08
C LYS A 242 -26.23 -17.99 -9.98
N GLY A 243 -25.30 -17.60 -10.84
CA GLY A 243 -25.46 -16.44 -11.73
C GLY A 243 -24.91 -15.13 -11.14
N ASP A 244 -24.28 -15.18 -9.98
CA ASP A 244 -23.57 -14.03 -9.43
C ASP A 244 -22.14 -13.92 -9.97
N ILE A 245 -21.64 -12.71 -9.87
CA ILE A 245 -20.21 -12.38 -9.95
C ILE A 245 -19.75 -11.84 -8.62
N ILE A 246 -18.57 -12.27 -8.19
CA ILE A 246 -17.85 -11.75 -7.03
C ILE A 246 -16.68 -10.93 -7.55
N LEU A 247 -16.59 -9.69 -7.10
CA LEU A 247 -15.49 -8.78 -7.38
C LEU A 247 -14.51 -8.81 -6.22
N THR A 248 -13.22 -8.86 -6.51
CA THR A 248 -12.19 -8.93 -5.48
C THR A 248 -11.05 -7.97 -5.73
N GLU A 249 -10.52 -7.42 -4.65
CA GLU A 249 -9.23 -6.75 -4.56
C GLU A 249 -8.59 -7.20 -3.24
N LEU A 250 -7.55 -8.03 -3.34
CA LEU A 250 -6.97 -8.70 -2.20
C LEU A 250 -5.50 -8.32 -2.03
N SER A 251 -5.12 -8.05 -0.79
CA SER A 251 -3.74 -7.77 -0.40
C SER A 251 -3.46 -8.43 0.95
N ALA A 252 -2.74 -9.54 0.94
CA ALA A 252 -2.15 -10.12 2.14
C ALA A 252 -0.74 -9.57 2.29
N ASP A 253 -0.33 -9.25 3.50
CA ASP A 253 1.01 -8.76 3.77
C ASP A 253 1.87 -9.72 4.59
N TYR A 254 3.17 -9.53 4.48
CA TYR A 254 4.17 -10.05 5.39
C TYR A 254 4.91 -8.86 5.99
N GLU A 255 4.72 -8.60 7.28
CA GLU A 255 5.34 -7.46 7.98
C GLU A 255 5.03 -6.10 7.31
N MET A 256 3.79 -5.91 6.85
CA MET A 256 3.29 -4.77 6.06
C MET A 256 3.70 -4.77 4.57
N TYR A 257 4.59 -5.66 4.12
CA TYR A 257 4.99 -5.77 2.71
C TYR A 257 3.98 -6.65 1.96
N ALA A 258 3.00 -6.02 1.34
CA ALA A 258 1.82 -6.68 0.80
C ALA A 258 1.94 -7.01 -0.69
N GLY A 259 1.33 -8.14 -1.08
CA GLY A 259 0.91 -8.35 -2.46
C GLY A 259 -0.38 -7.57 -2.75
N GLN A 260 -0.73 -7.39 -4.02
CA GLN A 260 -2.05 -6.93 -4.44
C GLN A 260 -2.44 -7.61 -5.74
N ALA A 261 -3.66 -8.15 -5.79
CA ALA A 261 -4.17 -8.81 -6.98
C ALA A 261 -5.70 -8.77 -7.04
N HIS A 262 -6.22 -8.89 -8.25
CA HIS A 262 -7.64 -8.75 -8.59
C HIS A 262 -8.10 -9.88 -9.48
N ARG A 263 -9.14 -10.61 -9.10
CA ARG A 263 -9.73 -11.70 -9.89
C ARG A 263 -11.26 -11.66 -9.79
N PRO A 264 -11.96 -11.58 -10.91
CA PRO A 264 -13.40 -11.79 -10.90
C PRO A 264 -13.74 -13.28 -10.77
N ILE A 265 -14.83 -13.61 -10.07
CA ILE A 265 -15.26 -14.97 -9.78
C ILE A 265 -16.74 -15.12 -10.14
N THR A 266 -17.10 -16.10 -10.96
CA THR A 266 -18.52 -16.44 -11.19
C THR A 266 -18.99 -17.57 -10.29
N VAL A 267 -20.28 -17.61 -10.02
CA VAL A 267 -20.89 -18.61 -9.15
C VAL A 267 -21.79 -19.55 -9.97
N GLY A 268 -21.38 -20.82 -10.06
CA GLY A 268 -22.16 -21.90 -10.63
C GLY A 268 -22.35 -21.91 -12.16
N ILE A 269 -22.17 -20.78 -12.84
CA ILE A 269 -22.29 -20.68 -14.32
C ILE A 269 -21.14 -19.84 -14.89
N PRO A 270 -20.82 -19.97 -16.19
CA PRO A 270 -19.88 -19.10 -16.88
C PRO A 270 -20.31 -17.62 -16.82
N PRO A 271 -19.37 -16.67 -17.04
CA PRO A 271 -19.73 -15.26 -17.16
C PRO A 271 -20.70 -15.01 -18.30
N THR A 272 -21.57 -14.03 -18.12
CA THR A 272 -22.40 -13.56 -19.24
C THR A 272 -21.54 -12.92 -20.32
N PRO A 273 -22.01 -12.84 -21.60
CA PRO A 273 -21.21 -12.31 -22.70
C PRO A 273 -20.59 -10.93 -22.42
N ILE A 274 -21.34 -10.04 -21.74
CA ILE A 274 -20.82 -8.71 -21.40
C ILE A 274 -19.69 -8.78 -20.36
N TYR A 275 -19.80 -9.61 -19.32
CA TYR A 275 -18.73 -9.77 -18.34
C TYR A 275 -17.51 -10.49 -18.90
N GLN A 276 -17.72 -11.45 -19.84
CA GLN A 276 -16.62 -12.08 -20.56
C GLN A 276 -15.88 -11.05 -21.42
N LYS A 277 -16.62 -10.24 -22.20
CA LYS A 277 -15.99 -9.15 -22.98
C LYS A 277 -15.23 -8.17 -22.12
N MET A 278 -15.77 -7.75 -20.98
CA MET A 278 -15.08 -6.86 -20.04
C MET A 278 -13.80 -7.49 -19.48
N PHE A 279 -13.81 -8.77 -19.18
CA PHE A 279 -12.63 -9.50 -18.72
C PHE A 279 -11.56 -9.58 -19.81
N ASP A 280 -11.94 -9.91 -21.04
CA ASP A 280 -11.02 -10.01 -22.18
C ASP A 280 -10.34 -8.65 -22.45
N VAL A 281 -11.10 -7.56 -22.40
CA VAL A 281 -10.58 -6.19 -22.55
C VAL A 281 -9.65 -5.82 -21.39
N ALA A 282 -10.01 -6.17 -20.15
CA ALA A 282 -9.17 -5.92 -18.99
C ALA A 282 -7.85 -6.72 -19.04
N LEU A 283 -7.92 -7.97 -19.48
CA LEU A 283 -6.74 -8.83 -19.65
C LEU A 283 -5.83 -8.33 -20.76
N GLU A 284 -6.39 -7.87 -21.88
CA GLU A 284 -5.61 -7.27 -22.97
C GLU A 284 -4.96 -5.95 -22.53
N ALA A 285 -5.70 -5.08 -21.82
CA ALA A 285 -5.15 -3.85 -21.23
C ALA A 285 -4.00 -4.16 -20.27
N TYR A 286 -4.20 -5.13 -19.36
CA TYR A 286 -3.14 -5.61 -18.48
C TYR A 286 -1.90 -6.05 -19.24
N THR A 287 -2.08 -6.86 -20.29
CA THR A 287 -1.00 -7.42 -21.09
C THR A 287 -0.22 -6.34 -21.83
N ARG A 288 -0.92 -5.36 -22.43
CA ARG A 288 -0.31 -4.22 -23.11
C ARG A 288 0.47 -3.33 -22.14
N VAL A 289 -0.11 -3.00 -20.98
CA VAL A 289 0.56 -2.22 -19.94
C VAL A 289 1.79 -2.96 -19.42
N LEU A 290 1.68 -4.26 -19.10
CA LEU A 290 2.82 -5.06 -18.64
C LEU A 290 3.99 -5.02 -19.63
N LYS A 291 3.70 -5.12 -20.94
CA LYS A 291 4.71 -5.06 -22.01
C LYS A 291 5.32 -3.66 -22.17
N SER A 292 4.57 -2.60 -21.92
CA SER A 292 5.07 -1.21 -22.03
C SER A 292 5.98 -0.82 -20.85
N LEU A 293 5.83 -1.46 -19.69
CA LEU A 293 6.57 -1.13 -18.48
C LEU A 293 8.01 -1.64 -18.53
N LYS A 294 8.94 -0.72 -18.74
CA LYS A 294 10.39 -0.92 -18.63
C LYS A 294 11.03 0.36 -18.09
N PRO A 295 12.26 0.33 -17.59
CA PRO A 295 12.98 1.56 -17.21
C PRO A 295 12.94 2.59 -18.36
N GLY A 296 12.54 3.82 -18.04
CA GLY A 296 12.35 4.89 -19.03
C GLY A 296 10.91 5.05 -19.56
N ALA A 297 10.01 4.10 -19.33
CA ALA A 297 8.60 4.25 -19.71
C ALA A 297 7.94 5.39 -18.93
N THR A 298 7.00 6.09 -19.59
CA THR A 298 6.36 7.28 -19.09
C THR A 298 4.88 7.04 -18.77
N HIS A 299 4.25 8.04 -18.19
CA HIS A 299 2.81 8.08 -17.99
C HIS A 299 2.03 7.88 -19.30
N ASP A 300 2.46 8.51 -20.39
CA ASP A 300 1.79 8.41 -21.69
C ASP A 300 1.92 7.02 -22.32
N ASP A 301 3.04 6.35 -22.11
CA ASP A 301 3.21 4.95 -22.56
C ASP A 301 2.17 4.03 -21.92
N VAL A 302 1.90 4.21 -20.62
CA VAL A 302 0.89 3.45 -19.89
C VAL A 302 -0.52 3.78 -20.36
N LYS A 303 -0.84 5.07 -20.54
CA LYS A 303 -2.13 5.51 -21.09
C LYS A 303 -2.40 4.92 -22.47
N LYS A 304 -1.43 5.03 -23.34
CA LYS A 304 -1.51 4.47 -24.70
C LYS A 304 -1.70 2.95 -24.68
N ALA A 305 -0.98 2.25 -23.80
CA ALA A 305 -1.11 0.79 -23.68
C ALA A 305 -2.51 0.37 -23.20
N ALA A 306 -3.14 1.17 -22.34
CA ALA A 306 -4.44 0.85 -21.78
C ALA A 306 -5.64 1.44 -22.56
N SER A 307 -5.43 2.19 -23.65
CA SER A 307 -6.48 2.82 -24.48
C SER A 307 -7.52 1.85 -25.03
N ILE A 308 -7.17 0.56 -25.13
CA ILE A 308 -8.09 -0.50 -25.57
C ILE A 308 -9.41 -0.51 -24.78
N ILE A 309 -9.40 -0.07 -23.52
CA ILE A 309 -10.62 0.02 -22.70
C ILE A 309 -11.61 1.00 -23.32
N GLN A 310 -11.13 2.16 -23.76
CA GLN A 310 -11.95 3.17 -24.44
C GLN A 310 -12.29 2.79 -25.86
N GLU A 311 -11.34 2.19 -26.61
CA GLU A 311 -11.52 1.71 -27.99
C GLU A 311 -12.66 0.67 -28.06
N GLU A 312 -12.79 -0.19 -27.05
CA GLU A 312 -13.83 -1.21 -26.92
C GLU A 312 -15.16 -0.68 -26.31
N GLY A 313 -15.25 0.64 -26.12
CA GLY A 313 -16.48 1.32 -25.69
C GLY A 313 -16.75 1.31 -24.18
N PHE A 314 -15.74 0.97 -23.36
CA PHE A 314 -15.82 0.99 -21.91
C PHE A 314 -15.19 2.26 -21.31
N THR A 315 -15.24 2.38 -20.00
CA THR A 315 -14.59 3.44 -19.20
C THR A 315 -13.91 2.83 -17.97
N THR A 316 -13.25 3.65 -17.18
CA THR A 316 -12.62 3.25 -15.90
C THR A 316 -13.16 4.10 -14.75
N PHE A 317 -13.16 3.57 -13.52
CA PHE A 317 -13.56 4.30 -12.32
C PHE A 317 -12.39 4.60 -11.39
N ASP A 318 -11.30 3.88 -11.52
CA ASP A 318 -10.10 4.07 -10.72
C ASP A 318 -8.84 3.95 -11.58
N ALA A 319 -7.67 4.20 -10.98
CA ALA A 319 -6.40 4.10 -11.64
C ALA A 319 -6.20 2.72 -12.30
N THR A 320 -5.66 2.74 -13.50
CA THR A 320 -5.22 1.55 -14.21
C THR A 320 -3.87 1.04 -13.70
N LEU A 321 -3.07 1.97 -13.14
CA LEU A 321 -1.79 1.68 -12.55
C LEU A 321 -1.51 2.62 -11.39
N HIS A 322 -0.91 2.08 -10.30
CA HIS A 322 -0.32 2.89 -9.24
C HIS A 322 0.94 2.26 -8.66
N GLY A 323 1.77 3.09 -8.04
CA GLY A 323 2.93 2.64 -7.28
C GLY A 323 2.54 1.90 -6.00
N TRP A 324 3.40 0.99 -5.55
CA TRP A 324 3.15 0.16 -4.39
C TRP A 324 4.36 0.07 -3.47
N GLY A 325 4.08 0.11 -2.18
CA GLY A 325 5.06 0.02 -1.11
C GLY A 325 4.40 -0.44 0.19
N LEU A 326 4.84 0.10 1.31
CA LEU A 326 4.14 -0.08 2.60
C LEU A 326 2.75 0.58 2.57
N LEU A 327 2.55 1.50 1.67
CA LEU A 327 1.27 2.16 1.33
C LEU A 327 1.20 2.34 -0.20
N ILE A 328 0.09 2.88 -0.70
CA ILE A 328 0.00 3.32 -2.09
C ILE A 328 0.99 4.47 -2.30
N GLU A 329 1.84 4.33 -3.30
CA GLU A 329 2.91 5.28 -3.65
C GLU A 329 2.70 5.84 -5.07
N PRO A 330 3.36 6.96 -5.42
CA PRO A 330 3.44 7.37 -6.82
C PRO A 330 4.17 6.27 -7.65
N PRO A 331 3.93 6.23 -8.97
CA PRO A 331 3.01 7.04 -9.76
C PRO A 331 1.56 6.55 -9.66
N ARG A 332 0.64 7.34 -10.20
CA ARG A 332 -0.75 6.93 -10.45
C ARG A 332 -1.12 7.29 -11.88
N VAL A 333 -1.74 6.36 -12.61
CA VAL A 333 -2.22 6.57 -13.98
C VAL A 333 -3.70 6.27 -14.06
N ASP A 334 -4.47 7.32 -14.33
CA ASP A 334 -5.90 7.25 -14.65
C ASP A 334 -6.07 7.45 -16.16
N ILE A 335 -6.86 6.63 -16.83
CA ILE A 335 -7.08 6.73 -18.28
C ILE A 335 -8.28 7.63 -18.57
N ASP A 336 -9.35 7.46 -17.80
CA ASP A 336 -10.60 8.20 -17.96
C ASP A 336 -11.19 8.42 -16.56
N ALA A 337 -10.74 9.46 -15.91
CA ALA A 337 -11.14 9.75 -14.54
C ALA A 337 -12.56 10.32 -14.48
N VAL A 338 -13.58 9.51 -14.81
CA VAL A 338 -14.99 9.92 -14.73
C VAL A 338 -15.37 10.27 -13.28
N MET A 339 -14.79 9.56 -12.31
CA MET A 339 -15.17 9.69 -10.89
C MET A 339 -14.16 10.51 -10.05
N ILE A 340 -12.89 10.53 -10.41
CA ILE A 340 -11.86 11.18 -9.60
C ILE A 340 -10.88 11.94 -10.50
N ARG A 341 -11.03 13.25 -10.56
CA ARG A 341 -10.02 14.13 -11.20
C ARG A 341 -8.94 14.41 -10.17
N ARG A 342 -7.79 13.73 -10.31
CA ARG A 342 -6.59 14.04 -9.53
C ARG A 342 -5.52 14.63 -10.43
N PRO A 343 -4.68 15.56 -9.94
CA PRO A 343 -3.49 15.95 -10.67
C PRO A 343 -2.67 14.71 -10.97
N GLN A 344 -2.31 14.53 -12.23
CA GLN A 344 -1.43 13.45 -12.65
C GLN A 344 -0.04 14.03 -12.79
N ASN A 345 0.89 13.54 -11.99
CA ASN A 345 2.28 13.97 -12.11
C ASN A 345 2.96 13.14 -13.20
N GLU A 346 3.75 13.82 -14.03
CA GLU A 346 4.66 13.12 -14.93
C GLU A 346 5.61 12.25 -14.10
N PHE A 347 5.85 11.05 -14.58
CA PHE A 347 6.78 10.13 -13.96
C PHE A 347 7.54 9.34 -15.04
N VAL A 348 8.69 8.82 -14.62
CA VAL A 348 9.48 7.89 -15.40
C VAL A 348 9.66 6.60 -14.58
N VAL A 349 9.33 5.48 -15.20
CA VAL A 349 9.51 4.16 -14.59
C VAL A 349 10.99 3.88 -14.39
N ARG A 350 11.36 3.43 -13.20
CA ARG A 350 12.74 3.08 -12.82
C ARG A 350 12.82 1.65 -12.32
N GLU A 351 13.97 1.02 -12.55
CA GLU A 351 14.29 -0.29 -11.97
C GLU A 351 14.09 -0.27 -10.45
N GLY A 352 13.59 -1.36 -9.89
CA GLY A 352 13.30 -1.51 -8.46
C GLY A 352 11.95 -0.90 -8.01
N MET A 353 11.21 -0.24 -8.88
CA MET A 353 9.84 0.14 -8.57
C MET A 353 8.93 -1.09 -8.47
N LEU A 354 7.96 -1.01 -7.58
CA LEU A 354 6.80 -1.90 -7.54
C LEU A 354 5.55 -1.13 -7.97
N LEU A 355 4.83 -1.69 -8.92
CA LEU A 355 3.63 -1.10 -9.50
C LEU A 355 2.49 -2.13 -9.47
N VAL A 356 1.28 -1.69 -9.20
CA VAL A 356 0.08 -2.49 -9.37
C VAL A 356 -0.52 -2.14 -10.72
N ILE A 357 -0.58 -3.12 -11.61
CA ILE A 357 -1.34 -3.01 -12.87
C ILE A 357 -2.73 -3.56 -12.57
N GLN A 358 -3.75 -2.69 -12.66
CA GLN A 358 -5.11 -3.03 -12.27
C GLN A 358 -6.17 -2.45 -13.20
N PRO A 359 -6.14 -2.73 -14.51
CA PRO A 359 -7.16 -2.25 -15.40
C PRO A 359 -8.54 -2.64 -14.88
N ASN A 360 -9.36 -1.63 -14.69
CA ASN A 360 -10.76 -1.78 -14.36
C ASN A 360 -11.59 -1.40 -15.58
N VAL A 361 -12.54 -2.25 -15.95
CA VAL A 361 -13.39 -2.08 -17.12
C VAL A 361 -14.81 -1.91 -16.65
N VAL A 362 -15.42 -0.77 -16.97
CA VAL A 362 -16.75 -0.38 -16.52
C VAL A 362 -17.60 -0.01 -17.73
N THR A 363 -18.85 -0.45 -17.75
CA THR A 363 -19.81 -0.02 -18.78
C THR A 363 -20.09 1.47 -18.65
N ARG A 364 -20.34 2.17 -19.77
CA ARG A 364 -20.56 3.64 -19.76
C ARG A 364 -21.78 4.08 -18.93
N ASP A 365 -22.76 3.19 -18.74
CA ASP A 365 -23.90 3.44 -17.86
C ASP A 365 -23.59 3.24 -16.37
N GLY A 366 -22.35 2.85 -16.04
CA GLY A 366 -21.87 2.66 -14.68
C GLY A 366 -22.50 1.48 -13.93
N LYS A 367 -23.18 0.56 -14.63
CA LYS A 367 -23.91 -0.53 -13.96
C LYS A 367 -23.11 -1.81 -13.81
N ARG A 368 -22.11 -2.04 -14.66
CA ARG A 368 -21.27 -3.23 -14.63
C ARG A 368 -19.81 -2.83 -14.63
N GLY A 369 -19.03 -3.48 -13.79
CA GLY A 369 -17.60 -3.24 -13.71
C GLY A 369 -16.88 -4.46 -13.14
N LEU A 370 -15.68 -4.69 -13.59
CA LEU A 370 -14.76 -5.66 -13.02
C LEU A 370 -13.31 -5.16 -13.12
N GLN A 371 -12.43 -5.86 -12.41
CA GLN A 371 -11.01 -5.54 -12.35
C GLN A 371 -10.19 -6.82 -12.43
N VAL A 372 -9.05 -6.75 -13.12
CA VAL A 372 -8.01 -7.78 -13.08
C VAL A 372 -6.67 -7.14 -12.81
N GLY A 373 -5.76 -7.82 -12.14
CA GLY A 373 -4.46 -7.21 -11.90
C GLY A 373 -3.53 -7.98 -11.00
N ASN A 374 -2.27 -7.52 -11.00
CA ASN A 374 -1.19 -8.03 -10.17
C ASN A 374 -0.24 -6.91 -9.76
N LEU A 375 0.46 -7.15 -8.67
CA LEU A 375 1.67 -6.43 -8.31
C LEU A 375 2.82 -6.87 -9.23
N VAL A 376 3.55 -5.91 -9.81
CA VAL A 376 4.68 -6.17 -10.70
C VAL A 376 5.95 -5.47 -10.21
N GLU A 377 7.08 -6.11 -10.41
CA GLU A 377 8.42 -5.57 -10.16
C GLU A 377 9.00 -5.07 -11.48
N ILE A 378 9.56 -3.88 -11.47
CA ILE A 378 10.31 -3.35 -12.62
C ILE A 378 11.76 -3.84 -12.55
N THR A 379 12.14 -4.67 -13.50
CA THR A 379 13.50 -5.20 -13.68
C THR A 379 14.21 -4.47 -14.82
N PRO A 380 15.54 -4.62 -14.99
CA PRO A 380 16.25 -4.08 -16.16
C PRO A 380 15.66 -4.52 -17.52
N LYS A 381 14.99 -5.69 -17.55
CA LYS A 381 14.41 -6.27 -18.75
C LYS A 381 12.91 -5.93 -18.96
N GLY A 382 12.28 -5.20 -18.02
CA GLY A 382 10.87 -4.86 -18.03
C GLY A 382 10.12 -5.36 -16.79
N ALA A 383 8.80 -5.25 -16.81
CA ALA A 383 7.95 -5.62 -15.68
C ALA A 383 7.77 -7.14 -15.55
N ARG A 384 7.73 -7.60 -14.31
CA ARG A 384 7.49 -9.00 -13.94
C ARG A 384 6.46 -9.10 -12.83
N ALA A 385 5.38 -9.84 -13.05
CA ALA A 385 4.38 -10.10 -12.02
C ALA A 385 4.98 -10.88 -10.84
N LEU A 386 4.58 -10.53 -9.61
CA LEU A 386 4.98 -11.22 -8.41
C LEU A 386 4.01 -12.35 -8.05
N GLN A 387 2.72 -12.20 -8.35
CA GLN A 387 1.73 -13.25 -8.18
C GLN A 387 1.95 -14.38 -9.20
N LYS A 388 1.72 -15.60 -8.73
CA LYS A 388 1.79 -16.83 -9.52
C LYS A 388 0.40 -17.38 -9.84
N PHE A 389 -0.60 -17.04 -9.03
CA PHE A 389 -1.98 -17.43 -9.32
C PHE A 389 -2.43 -16.83 -10.66
N PRO A 390 -2.97 -17.63 -11.59
CA PRO A 390 -3.20 -17.18 -12.97
C PRO A 390 -4.24 -16.04 -13.05
N LEU A 391 -4.06 -15.18 -14.06
CA LEU A 391 -5.07 -14.20 -14.46
C LEU A 391 -6.16 -14.94 -15.24
N LYS A 392 -7.21 -15.35 -14.56
CA LYS A 392 -8.34 -16.08 -15.14
C LYS A 392 -9.66 -15.58 -14.55
N PHE A 393 -10.73 -15.77 -15.28
CA PHE A 393 -12.05 -15.69 -14.69
C PHE A 393 -12.24 -16.94 -13.83
N MET A 394 -12.33 -16.76 -12.50
CA MET A 394 -12.51 -17.86 -11.56
C MET A 394 -13.97 -18.32 -11.55
N ARG A 395 -14.22 -19.54 -11.05
CA ARG A 395 -15.58 -20.06 -10.85
C ARG A 395 -15.64 -20.93 -9.59
N ILE A 396 -16.68 -20.70 -8.78
CA ILE A 396 -17.02 -21.50 -7.59
C ILE A 396 -18.42 -22.04 -7.68
#